data_4da10d5589ef89303c87d6e99f8f87eb
#
_entry.id   4da10d5589ef89303c87d6e99f8f87eb
#
_cell.length_a   1.000
_cell.length_b   1.000
_cell.length_c   1.000
_cell.angle_alpha   90.00
_cell.angle_beta   90.00
_cell.angle_gamma   90.00
#
_symmetry.space_group_name_H-M   'P 1'
#
loop_
_entity.id
_entity.type
_entity.pdbx_description
1 polymer ?
#
loop_
_entity_poly.entity_id
_entity_poly.type
_entity_poly.pdbx_seq_one_letter_code
_entity_poly.pdbx_strand_id
1 'polypeptide(L)'
;MADQARAQIGVTGLAVMGRNVARNLARNGFTVAVHNRSPERTRSLVAEHGDEGTFVPGETMADFVASLERPRAVIVMVKAGAPTDAVIDELVPLLDEGDIIVDCGNAHFADTRRREESLRAQGLHFSGTGVSGGEEGALRGPSIMPGGSAESYAKLGPMFEKIAAQVDGVPCCMHVGPDGAGHFVKMVHNGIEYADMQLIAEAYDLLRAGLDATPAEIAEIFREWNNGELESFLIEITADVLAHTDAATGRSFVDIVQDRAEQKGTGRWTVQSALDLGIPITGIAEATFARSLSGHVDQREAARRTFPDAGEKWQVSDRDKFVEDVRRALLASKIVAYAQGFDHIRAGSQEYNWDIDLGGTATIWRGGCIIRARFLNRIREAYDEQPDLPTLLVAPYFAEAVSAGVPSWRRVVADATRAGVPTPAFSSSLAYFDALRAERLPAALIQGLRDNFGAHTYQRVDREGSFHTTWAADRTESPA
;
A
#
# COMPACT_ATOMS: atom_id res chain seq x y z
N MET A 1 -36.22 29.07 18.50
CA MET A 1 -35.54 27.85 18.08
C MET A 1 -34.14 27.94 18.66
N ALA A 2 -33.77 27.04 19.53
CA ALA A 2 -32.40 27.01 20.08
C ALA A 2 -31.43 26.92 18.90
N ASP A 3 -30.40 27.74 18.94
CA ASP A 3 -29.28 27.73 17.99
C ASP A 3 -28.62 26.32 18.09
N GLN A 4 -29.06 25.41 17.23
CA GLN A 4 -28.43 24.10 17.16
C GLN A 4 -27.02 24.33 16.64
N ALA A 5 -26.01 23.99 17.46
CA ALA A 5 -24.61 24.07 17.08
C ALA A 5 -24.44 23.39 15.72
N ARG A 6 -23.96 24.13 14.73
CA ARG A 6 -23.69 23.57 13.40
C ARG A 6 -22.53 22.61 13.47
N ALA A 7 -22.58 21.56 12.69
CA ALA A 7 -21.51 20.58 12.64
C ALA A 7 -20.31 21.11 11.84
N GLN A 8 -19.14 20.94 12.37
CA GLN A 8 -17.88 21.40 11.77
C GLN A 8 -17.46 20.56 10.57
N ILE A 9 -17.90 19.28 10.55
CA ILE A 9 -17.60 18.33 9.48
C ILE A 9 -18.73 17.30 9.37
N GLY A 10 -18.99 16.81 8.16
CA GLY A 10 -19.95 15.75 7.90
C GLY A 10 -19.32 14.46 7.47
N VAL A 11 -19.92 13.32 7.84
CA VAL A 11 -19.52 11.99 7.36
C VAL A 11 -20.75 11.30 6.77
N THR A 12 -20.68 10.98 5.48
CA THR A 12 -21.69 10.14 4.80
C THR A 12 -21.10 8.79 4.40
N GLY A 13 -21.86 7.71 4.66
CA GLY A 13 -21.41 6.34 4.49
C GLY A 13 -20.87 5.75 5.78
N LEU A 14 -21.78 5.23 6.63
CA LEU A 14 -21.52 4.76 7.99
C LEU A 14 -21.36 3.22 8.06
N ALA A 15 -20.62 2.64 7.11
CA ALA A 15 -20.07 1.30 7.28
C ALA A 15 -18.90 1.35 8.29
N VAL A 16 -18.18 0.24 8.50
CA VAL A 16 -17.15 0.11 9.54
C VAL A 16 -16.20 1.31 9.59
N MET A 17 -15.59 1.69 8.47
CA MET A 17 -14.62 2.79 8.42
C MET A 17 -15.25 4.16 8.69
N GLY A 18 -16.36 4.48 8.00
CA GLY A 18 -17.01 5.78 8.15
C GLY A 18 -17.60 5.98 9.56
N ARG A 19 -18.19 4.94 10.15
CA ARG A 19 -18.65 4.94 11.55
C ARG A 19 -17.48 5.29 12.48
N ASN A 20 -16.33 4.63 12.32
CA ASN A 20 -15.20 4.81 13.22
C ASN A 20 -14.48 6.15 13.02
N VAL A 21 -14.40 6.68 11.80
CA VAL A 21 -13.90 8.04 11.54
C VAL A 21 -14.83 9.09 12.17
N ALA A 22 -16.16 8.95 12.04
CA ALA A 22 -17.10 9.86 12.67
C ALA A 22 -16.97 9.85 14.20
N ARG A 23 -16.84 8.66 14.81
CA ARG A 23 -16.61 8.50 16.25
C ARG A 23 -15.29 9.13 16.68
N ASN A 24 -14.21 8.90 15.94
CA ASN A 24 -12.91 9.48 16.22
C ASN A 24 -12.96 11.03 16.21
N LEU A 25 -13.58 11.62 15.20
CA LEU A 25 -13.82 13.05 15.13
C LEU A 25 -14.60 13.55 16.37
N ALA A 26 -15.70 12.91 16.71
CA ALA A 26 -16.54 13.29 17.85
C ALA A 26 -15.79 13.17 19.19
N ARG A 27 -15.04 12.11 19.41
CA ARG A 27 -14.19 11.87 20.58
C ARG A 27 -13.07 12.91 20.72
N ASN A 28 -12.62 13.47 19.60
CA ASN A 28 -11.66 14.57 19.59
C ASN A 28 -12.31 15.98 19.72
N GLY A 29 -13.59 16.03 20.04
CA GLY A 29 -14.30 17.26 20.39
C GLY A 29 -14.91 18.02 19.21
N PHE A 30 -14.97 17.41 18.02
CA PHE A 30 -15.66 18.00 16.89
C PHE A 30 -17.16 17.67 16.93
N THR A 31 -18.00 18.61 16.53
CA THR A 31 -19.41 18.34 16.23
C THR A 31 -19.50 17.75 14.83
N VAL A 32 -20.03 16.53 14.71
CA VAL A 32 -20.01 15.74 13.47
C VAL A 32 -21.42 15.51 12.96
N ALA A 33 -21.73 16.03 11.76
CA ALA A 33 -22.93 15.61 11.06
C ALA A 33 -22.74 14.19 10.52
N VAL A 34 -23.76 13.34 10.65
CA VAL A 34 -23.70 11.94 10.24
C VAL A 34 -24.89 11.56 9.37
N HIS A 35 -24.60 10.92 8.24
CA HIS A 35 -25.60 10.48 7.28
C HIS A 35 -25.25 9.11 6.68
N ASN A 36 -26.26 8.33 6.41
CA ASN A 36 -26.14 7.13 5.59
C ASN A 36 -27.40 6.90 4.77
N ARG A 37 -27.25 6.41 3.54
CA ARG A 37 -28.38 6.13 2.64
C ARG A 37 -29.48 5.27 3.30
N SER A 38 -29.11 4.37 4.22
CA SER A 38 -30.05 3.66 5.09
C SER A 38 -30.09 4.37 6.44
N PRO A 39 -31.16 5.09 6.81
CA PRO A 39 -31.23 5.91 8.03
C PRO A 39 -31.02 5.11 9.33
N GLU A 40 -31.27 3.80 9.29
CA GLU A 40 -31.07 2.90 10.43
C GLU A 40 -29.63 2.93 10.93
N ARG A 41 -28.64 3.02 10.03
CA ARG A 41 -27.22 3.10 10.40
C ARG A 41 -26.89 4.43 11.09
N THR A 42 -27.49 5.50 10.65
CA THR A 42 -27.35 6.82 11.30
C THR A 42 -27.92 6.78 12.71
N ARG A 43 -29.12 6.22 12.87
CA ARG A 43 -29.79 6.09 14.18
C ARG A 43 -29.01 5.14 15.11
N SER A 44 -28.53 3.98 14.59
CA SER A 44 -27.72 3.03 15.35
C SER A 44 -26.43 3.67 15.87
N LEU A 45 -25.71 4.43 15.02
CA LEU A 45 -24.50 5.14 15.46
C LEU A 45 -24.78 6.08 16.62
N VAL A 46 -25.83 6.92 16.52
CA VAL A 46 -26.17 7.88 17.57
C VAL A 46 -26.67 7.17 18.84
N ALA A 47 -27.45 6.09 18.70
CA ALA A 47 -27.97 5.35 19.84
C ALA A 47 -26.87 4.58 20.60
N GLU A 48 -25.89 4.02 19.86
CA GLU A 48 -24.84 3.17 20.45
C GLU A 48 -23.63 3.99 20.94
N HIS A 49 -23.38 5.18 20.35
CA HIS A 49 -22.14 5.94 20.56
C HIS A 49 -22.37 7.45 20.80
N GLY A 50 -23.62 7.84 21.07
CA GLY A 50 -23.94 9.27 21.29
C GLY A 50 -23.29 9.90 22.52
N ASP A 51 -22.81 9.07 23.45
CA ASP A 51 -22.05 9.49 24.64
C ASP A 51 -20.55 9.75 24.35
N GLU A 52 -20.05 9.33 23.20
CA GLU A 52 -18.64 9.54 22.82
C GLU A 52 -18.36 10.99 22.34
N GLY A 53 -19.38 11.78 22.00
CA GLY A 53 -19.24 13.16 21.55
C GLY A 53 -20.52 13.71 20.92
N THR A 54 -20.42 14.79 20.14
CA THR A 54 -21.58 15.47 19.58
C THR A 54 -21.83 15.04 18.13
N PHE A 55 -22.95 14.34 17.91
CA PHE A 55 -23.43 13.95 16.58
C PHE A 55 -24.71 14.72 16.19
N VAL A 56 -24.76 15.13 14.93
CA VAL A 56 -25.94 15.75 14.33
C VAL A 56 -26.46 14.81 13.23
N PRO A 57 -27.51 14.03 13.49
CA PRO A 57 -28.04 13.10 12.49
C PRO A 57 -28.79 13.84 11.39
N GLY A 58 -28.46 13.55 10.13
CA GLY A 58 -29.24 13.94 8.95
C GLY A 58 -30.01 12.73 8.42
N GLU A 59 -31.33 12.81 8.33
CA GLU A 59 -32.15 11.73 7.77
C GLU A 59 -32.15 11.75 6.25
N THR A 60 -32.04 12.94 5.66
CA THR A 60 -31.85 13.15 4.22
C THR A 60 -30.50 13.79 3.95
N MET A 61 -30.01 13.69 2.69
CA MET A 61 -28.78 14.37 2.28
C MET A 61 -28.92 15.90 2.45
N ALA A 62 -30.10 16.47 2.18
CA ALA A 62 -30.37 17.88 2.34
C ALA A 62 -30.30 18.34 3.82
N ASP A 63 -30.90 17.58 4.76
CA ASP A 63 -30.83 17.87 6.20
C ASP A 63 -29.39 17.77 6.71
N PHE A 64 -28.66 16.75 6.26
CA PHE A 64 -27.27 16.54 6.58
C PHE A 64 -26.40 17.73 6.15
N VAL A 65 -26.49 18.15 4.89
CA VAL A 65 -25.71 19.28 4.34
C VAL A 65 -26.12 20.60 5.01
N ALA A 66 -27.41 20.81 5.27
CA ALA A 66 -27.91 22.03 5.92
C ALA A 66 -27.44 22.21 7.38
N SER A 67 -27.06 21.10 8.05
CA SER A 67 -26.53 21.09 9.41
C SER A 67 -25.06 21.52 9.52
N LEU A 68 -24.35 21.66 8.41
CA LEU A 68 -22.91 21.96 8.38
C LEU A 68 -22.61 23.46 8.44
N GLU A 69 -21.49 23.80 9.07
CA GLU A 69 -20.88 25.14 9.02
C GLU A 69 -20.27 25.39 7.62
N ARG A 70 -20.26 26.67 7.19
CA ARG A 70 -19.62 27.11 5.95
C ARG A 70 -18.19 27.61 6.17
N PRO A 71 -17.24 27.33 5.25
CA PRO A 71 -17.37 26.40 4.12
C PRO A 71 -17.59 24.98 4.62
N ARG A 72 -18.53 24.26 4.00
CA ARG A 72 -18.89 22.91 4.41
C ARG A 72 -17.79 21.91 4.05
N ALA A 73 -17.55 20.92 4.91
CA ALA A 73 -16.65 19.81 4.63
C ALA A 73 -17.39 18.48 4.80
N VAL A 74 -17.44 17.67 3.76
CA VAL A 74 -18.17 16.41 3.72
C VAL A 74 -17.24 15.25 3.40
N ILE A 75 -17.02 14.36 4.37
CA ILE A 75 -16.32 13.09 4.16
C ILE A 75 -17.28 12.09 3.53
N VAL A 76 -16.88 11.53 2.39
CA VAL A 76 -17.55 10.45 1.67
C VAL A 76 -16.77 9.14 1.94
N MET A 77 -17.39 8.21 2.64
CA MET A 77 -16.78 6.92 2.99
C MET A 77 -17.63 5.77 2.44
N VAL A 78 -17.64 5.64 1.12
CA VAL A 78 -18.38 4.61 0.38
C VAL A 78 -17.46 3.76 -0.49
N LYS A 79 -18.00 2.73 -1.14
CA LYS A 79 -17.24 1.91 -2.07
C LYS A 79 -16.77 2.76 -3.26
N ALA A 80 -15.50 2.64 -3.60
CA ALA A 80 -14.88 3.33 -4.75
C ALA A 80 -15.59 3.05 -6.09
N GLY A 81 -15.47 3.99 -7.01
CA GLY A 81 -16.07 3.93 -8.35
C GLY A 81 -17.47 4.56 -8.39
N ALA A 82 -18.40 3.98 -9.13
CA ALA A 82 -19.74 4.51 -9.35
C ALA A 82 -20.53 4.87 -8.06
N PRO A 83 -20.41 4.14 -6.93
CA PRO A 83 -21.04 4.57 -5.69
C PRO A 83 -20.53 5.92 -5.16
N THR A 84 -19.24 6.22 -5.35
CA THR A 84 -18.67 7.53 -4.98
C THR A 84 -19.23 8.62 -5.90
N ASP A 85 -19.27 8.37 -7.22
CA ASP A 85 -19.83 9.32 -8.18
C ASP A 85 -21.30 9.64 -7.84
N ALA A 86 -22.12 8.64 -7.52
CA ALA A 86 -23.52 8.82 -7.15
C ALA A 86 -23.71 9.72 -5.89
N VAL A 87 -22.84 9.55 -4.88
CA VAL A 87 -22.90 10.41 -3.68
C VAL A 87 -22.47 11.84 -4.00
N ILE A 88 -21.46 12.01 -4.86
CA ILE A 88 -21.03 13.35 -5.31
C ILE A 88 -22.17 14.04 -6.08
N ASP A 89 -22.85 13.33 -6.98
CA ASP A 89 -23.99 13.86 -7.75
C ASP A 89 -25.15 14.31 -6.85
N GLU A 90 -25.38 13.62 -5.72
CA GLU A 90 -26.39 14.03 -4.72
C GLU A 90 -25.94 15.24 -3.90
N LEU A 91 -24.63 15.40 -3.64
CA LEU A 91 -24.06 16.48 -2.83
C LEU A 91 -23.98 17.79 -3.60
N VAL A 92 -23.52 17.76 -4.85
CA VAL A 92 -23.20 18.97 -5.64
C VAL A 92 -24.35 19.99 -5.68
N PRO A 93 -25.63 19.61 -5.90
CA PRO A 93 -26.74 20.57 -5.90
C PRO A 93 -27.02 21.23 -4.55
N LEU A 94 -26.46 20.72 -3.46
CA LEU A 94 -26.68 21.18 -2.08
C LEU A 94 -25.51 22.00 -1.53
N LEU A 95 -24.40 22.04 -2.26
CA LEU A 95 -23.18 22.71 -1.85
C LEU A 95 -23.03 24.07 -2.53
N ASP A 96 -22.28 24.97 -1.91
CA ASP A 96 -21.96 26.29 -2.41
C ASP A 96 -20.45 26.37 -2.79
N GLU A 97 -20.10 27.43 -3.53
CA GLU A 97 -18.71 27.73 -3.87
C GLU A 97 -17.80 27.75 -2.60
N GLY A 98 -16.65 27.09 -2.67
CA GLY A 98 -15.70 26.95 -1.56
C GLY A 98 -16.00 25.81 -0.60
N ASP A 99 -17.11 25.09 -0.75
CA ASP A 99 -17.38 23.88 0.03
C ASP A 99 -16.45 22.72 -0.44
N ILE A 100 -16.23 21.74 0.44
CA ILE A 100 -15.21 20.69 0.26
C ILE A 100 -15.86 19.30 0.31
N ILE A 101 -15.62 18.51 -0.71
CA ILE A 101 -15.92 17.06 -0.71
C ILE A 101 -14.62 16.30 -0.48
N VAL A 102 -14.60 15.38 0.49
CA VAL A 102 -13.45 14.55 0.85
C VAL A 102 -13.77 13.08 0.56
N ASP A 103 -13.20 12.52 -0.48
CA ASP A 103 -13.31 11.07 -0.75
C ASP A 103 -12.27 10.32 0.09
N CYS A 104 -12.74 9.64 1.13
CA CYS A 104 -11.91 8.78 1.99
C CYS A 104 -12.02 7.29 1.62
N GLY A 105 -12.61 6.95 0.50
CA GLY A 105 -12.61 5.60 -0.05
C GLY A 105 -11.21 5.18 -0.55
N ASN A 106 -11.00 3.88 -0.77
CA ASN A 106 -9.82 3.42 -1.51
C ASN A 106 -10.08 3.58 -3.02
N ALA A 107 -10.07 4.83 -3.52
CA ALA A 107 -10.37 5.13 -4.90
C ALA A 107 -9.13 5.00 -5.82
N HIS A 108 -9.37 4.76 -7.10
CA HIS A 108 -8.36 4.87 -8.13
C HIS A 108 -8.00 6.34 -8.34
N PHE A 109 -6.72 6.69 -8.26
CA PHE A 109 -6.29 8.10 -8.30
C PHE A 109 -6.67 8.82 -9.61
N ALA A 110 -6.79 8.11 -10.73
CA ALA A 110 -7.25 8.69 -11.99
C ALA A 110 -8.73 9.14 -11.92
N ASP A 111 -9.59 8.38 -11.20
CA ASP A 111 -10.96 8.82 -10.92
C ASP A 111 -10.97 10.05 -10.02
N THR A 112 -10.06 10.12 -9.06
CA THR A 112 -9.89 11.28 -8.16
C THR A 112 -9.53 12.53 -8.95
N ARG A 113 -8.59 12.44 -9.88
CA ARG A 113 -8.20 13.53 -10.77
C ARG A 113 -9.37 14.03 -11.62
N ARG A 114 -10.10 13.12 -12.23
CA ARG A 114 -11.31 13.44 -12.99
C ARG A 114 -12.36 14.15 -12.15
N ARG A 115 -12.61 13.69 -10.93
CA ARG A 115 -13.57 14.31 -9.98
C ARG A 115 -13.11 15.68 -9.55
N GLU A 116 -11.83 15.82 -9.20
CA GLU A 116 -11.24 17.11 -8.79
C GLU A 116 -11.40 18.16 -9.89
N GLU A 117 -11.02 17.84 -11.12
CA GLU A 117 -11.15 18.75 -12.27
C GLU A 117 -12.61 19.18 -12.50
N SER A 118 -13.55 18.22 -12.45
CA SER A 118 -14.98 18.51 -12.64
C SER A 118 -15.59 19.37 -11.54
N LEU A 119 -15.19 19.14 -10.28
CA LEU A 119 -15.73 19.87 -9.13
C LEU A 119 -15.09 21.26 -8.99
N ARG A 120 -13.82 21.37 -9.27
CA ARG A 120 -13.12 22.67 -9.33
C ARG A 120 -13.74 23.60 -10.37
N ALA A 121 -14.16 23.08 -11.53
CA ALA A 121 -14.87 23.87 -12.54
C ALA A 121 -16.23 24.41 -12.05
N GLN A 122 -16.76 23.85 -10.96
CA GLN A 122 -18.00 24.27 -10.30
C GLN A 122 -17.75 25.11 -9.02
N GLY A 123 -16.50 25.49 -8.75
CA GLY A 123 -16.10 26.25 -7.57
C GLY A 123 -16.03 25.44 -6.29
N LEU A 124 -16.08 24.10 -6.37
CA LEU A 124 -15.98 23.21 -5.21
C LEU A 124 -14.54 22.68 -5.07
N HIS A 125 -14.13 22.44 -3.82
CA HIS A 125 -12.90 21.73 -3.54
C HIS A 125 -13.15 20.22 -3.46
N PHE A 126 -12.18 19.44 -3.94
CA PHE A 126 -12.19 17.98 -3.81
C PHE A 126 -10.87 17.50 -3.23
N SER A 127 -10.92 16.66 -2.20
CA SER A 127 -9.75 16.05 -1.61
C SER A 127 -9.87 14.52 -1.69
N GLY A 128 -9.02 13.90 -2.49
CA GLY A 128 -8.83 12.45 -2.44
C GLY A 128 -7.93 12.11 -1.26
N THR A 129 -8.48 11.55 -0.21
CA THR A 129 -7.79 11.34 1.06
C THR A 129 -7.65 9.86 1.38
N GLY A 130 -6.41 9.34 1.32
CA GLY A 130 -6.12 7.99 1.77
C GLY A 130 -6.20 7.86 3.29
N VAL A 131 -6.96 6.88 3.79
CA VAL A 131 -7.05 6.56 5.21
C VAL A 131 -6.60 5.12 5.42
N SER A 132 -5.68 4.91 6.36
CA SER A 132 -5.13 3.59 6.71
C SER A 132 -5.40 3.24 8.18
N GLY A 133 -5.04 2.00 8.58
CA GLY A 133 -5.13 1.54 9.97
C GLY A 133 -6.27 0.55 10.25
N GLY A 134 -7.09 0.24 9.26
CA GLY A 134 -8.22 -0.67 9.42
C GLY A 134 -9.28 -0.14 10.40
N GLU A 135 -10.08 -1.04 10.96
CA GLU A 135 -11.18 -0.70 11.86
C GLU A 135 -10.71 0.03 13.13
N GLU A 136 -9.71 -0.52 13.79
CA GLU A 136 -9.14 0.01 15.03
C GLU A 136 -8.43 1.36 14.79
N GLY A 137 -7.62 1.45 13.73
CA GLY A 137 -6.92 2.68 13.38
C GLY A 137 -7.88 3.81 13.06
N ALA A 138 -8.94 3.57 12.31
CA ALA A 138 -9.96 4.58 12.00
C ALA A 138 -10.59 5.18 13.27
N LEU A 139 -10.74 4.39 14.33
CA LEU A 139 -11.32 4.82 15.61
C LEU A 139 -10.30 5.52 16.52
N ARG A 140 -9.07 5.04 16.57
CA ARG A 140 -8.08 5.44 17.61
C ARG A 140 -6.96 6.33 17.11
N GLY A 141 -6.78 6.43 15.80
CA GLY A 141 -5.73 7.23 15.17
C GLY A 141 -5.26 6.58 13.87
N PRO A 142 -5.83 6.96 12.72
CA PRO A 142 -5.39 6.50 11.42
C PRO A 142 -4.14 7.24 10.94
N SER A 143 -3.43 6.65 9.96
CA SER A 143 -2.58 7.40 9.06
C SER A 143 -3.46 8.02 7.97
N ILE A 144 -3.34 9.32 7.75
CA ILE A 144 -4.19 10.07 6.81
C ILE A 144 -3.30 10.73 5.75
N MET A 145 -3.66 10.55 4.49
CA MET A 145 -2.94 11.02 3.30
C MET A 145 -3.83 11.95 2.47
N PRO A 146 -4.11 13.20 2.93
CA PRO A 146 -4.92 14.15 2.18
C PRO A 146 -4.23 14.61 0.91
N GLY A 147 -4.94 14.55 -0.21
CA GLY A 147 -4.61 15.24 -1.45
C GLY A 147 -5.57 16.39 -1.71
N GLY A 148 -5.44 17.03 -2.88
CA GLY A 148 -6.29 18.16 -3.28
C GLY A 148 -5.64 19.52 -3.06
N SER A 149 -6.41 20.60 -3.11
CA SER A 149 -5.88 21.95 -3.02
C SER A 149 -5.32 22.29 -1.63
N ALA A 150 -4.36 23.21 -1.59
CA ALA A 150 -3.81 23.73 -0.33
C ALA A 150 -4.90 24.44 0.51
N GLU A 151 -5.86 25.07 -0.14
CA GLU A 151 -7.00 25.72 0.51
C GLU A 151 -7.90 24.71 1.23
N SER A 152 -8.20 23.58 0.60
CA SER A 152 -8.96 22.51 1.23
C SER A 152 -8.20 21.92 2.43
N TYR A 153 -6.88 21.74 2.32
CA TYR A 153 -6.07 21.25 3.44
C TYR A 153 -5.99 22.27 4.58
N ALA A 154 -5.92 23.57 4.31
CA ALA A 154 -5.93 24.58 5.36
C ALA A 154 -7.17 24.47 6.28
N LYS A 155 -8.31 24.03 5.74
CA LYS A 155 -9.53 23.75 6.52
C LYS A 155 -9.52 22.38 7.19
N LEU A 156 -9.12 21.34 6.46
CA LEU A 156 -9.20 19.93 6.89
C LEU A 156 -8.03 19.53 7.80
N GLY A 157 -6.84 20.06 7.52
CA GLY A 157 -5.59 19.67 8.18
C GLY A 157 -5.65 19.65 9.70
N PRO A 158 -6.08 20.75 10.37
CA PRO A 158 -6.18 20.78 11.84
C PRO A 158 -7.08 19.70 12.43
N MET A 159 -8.13 19.28 11.72
CA MET A 159 -9.01 18.20 12.15
C MET A 159 -8.36 16.84 11.91
N PHE A 160 -7.79 16.63 10.75
CA PHE A 160 -7.15 15.36 10.39
C PHE A 160 -5.90 15.07 11.20
N GLU A 161 -5.06 16.09 11.42
CA GLU A 161 -3.87 15.99 12.29
C GLU A 161 -4.24 15.62 13.73
N LYS A 162 -5.37 16.17 14.22
CA LYS A 162 -5.83 15.88 15.58
C LYS A 162 -6.35 14.46 15.76
N ILE A 163 -7.03 13.89 14.74
CA ILE A 163 -7.58 12.53 14.81
C ILE A 163 -6.59 11.46 14.33
N ALA A 164 -5.48 11.85 13.71
CA ALA A 164 -4.45 10.93 13.25
C ALA A 164 -3.67 10.30 14.41
N ALA A 165 -3.02 9.17 14.15
CA ALA A 165 -2.05 8.61 15.09
C ALA A 165 -0.95 9.62 15.38
N GLN A 166 -0.46 9.63 16.61
CA GLN A 166 0.63 10.49 17.05
C GLN A 166 1.87 9.61 17.33
N VAL A 167 2.98 9.91 16.68
CA VAL A 167 4.26 9.25 16.95
C VAL A 167 5.28 10.31 17.29
N ASP A 168 5.85 10.23 18.50
CA ASP A 168 6.77 11.22 19.05
C ASP A 168 6.21 12.67 18.99
N GLY A 169 4.90 12.83 19.19
CA GLY A 169 4.20 14.10 19.12
C GLY A 169 3.99 14.67 17.71
N VAL A 170 4.31 13.89 16.68
CA VAL A 170 4.09 14.24 15.27
C VAL A 170 2.87 13.47 14.74
N PRO A 171 1.87 14.17 14.16
CA PRO A 171 0.71 13.51 13.59
C PRO A 171 1.08 12.69 12.35
N CYS A 172 0.50 11.50 12.22
CA CYS A 172 0.59 10.67 11.02
C CYS A 172 -0.39 11.19 9.94
N CYS A 173 -0.33 12.48 9.66
CA CYS A 173 -1.12 13.18 8.67
C CYS A 173 -0.32 14.37 8.12
N MET A 174 -0.31 14.55 6.81
CA MET A 174 0.22 15.73 6.15
C MET A 174 -0.47 15.92 4.80
N HIS A 175 -0.47 17.13 4.25
CA HIS A 175 -0.85 17.36 2.85
C HIS A 175 0.15 16.66 1.93
N VAL A 176 -0.32 15.63 1.22
CA VAL A 176 0.56 14.81 0.36
C VAL A 176 0.91 15.52 -0.95
N GLY A 177 -0.03 16.31 -1.47
CA GLY A 177 0.12 17.04 -2.73
C GLY A 177 -1.24 17.34 -3.36
N PRO A 178 -1.26 18.06 -4.46
CA PRO A 178 -2.49 18.45 -5.15
C PRO A 178 -3.17 17.25 -5.83
N ASP A 179 -4.36 17.47 -6.37
CA ASP A 179 -5.05 16.56 -7.27
C ASP A 179 -5.23 15.15 -6.67
N GLY A 180 -4.83 14.12 -7.40
CA GLY A 180 -4.93 12.71 -7.00
C GLY A 180 -3.84 12.18 -6.08
N ALA A 181 -2.89 13.03 -5.63
CA ALA A 181 -1.69 12.62 -4.90
C ALA A 181 -1.99 11.76 -3.65
N GLY A 182 -3.00 12.12 -2.86
CA GLY A 182 -3.36 11.39 -1.65
C GLY A 182 -3.79 9.94 -1.93
N HIS A 183 -4.66 9.73 -2.91
CA HIS A 183 -5.07 8.38 -3.31
C HIS A 183 -3.96 7.60 -4.03
N PHE A 184 -3.08 8.28 -4.78
CA PHE A 184 -1.92 7.64 -5.39
C PHE A 184 -0.97 7.09 -4.33
N VAL A 185 -0.59 7.91 -3.35
CA VAL A 185 0.27 7.48 -2.23
C VAL A 185 -0.39 6.36 -1.44
N LYS A 186 -1.71 6.44 -1.19
CA LYS A 186 -2.45 5.35 -0.53
C LYS A 186 -2.49 4.07 -1.35
N MET A 187 -2.62 4.17 -2.67
CA MET A 187 -2.58 3.02 -3.58
C MET A 187 -1.22 2.31 -3.50
N VAL A 188 -0.11 3.07 -3.56
CA VAL A 188 1.25 2.52 -3.44
C VAL A 188 1.52 1.95 -2.06
N HIS A 189 1.07 2.63 -0.98
CA HIS A 189 1.07 2.07 0.37
C HIS A 189 0.46 0.66 0.40
N ASN A 190 -0.70 0.48 -0.22
CA ASN A 190 -1.34 -0.83 -0.28
C ASN A 190 -0.55 -1.83 -1.16
N GLY A 191 0.13 -1.37 -2.19
CA GLY A 191 1.04 -2.22 -2.97
C GLY A 191 2.20 -2.76 -2.13
N ILE A 192 2.84 -1.89 -1.34
CA ILE A 192 3.88 -2.28 -0.37
C ILE A 192 3.31 -3.29 0.64
N GLU A 193 2.11 -3.03 1.17
CA GLU A 193 1.42 -3.95 2.08
C GLU A 193 1.25 -5.35 1.46
N TYR A 194 0.90 -5.44 0.19
CA TYR A 194 0.77 -6.73 -0.51
C TYR A 194 2.11 -7.47 -0.57
N ALA A 195 3.19 -6.76 -0.94
CA ALA A 195 4.52 -7.36 -0.98
C ALA A 195 4.99 -7.81 0.41
N ASP A 196 4.79 -6.98 1.43
CA ASP A 196 5.19 -7.29 2.79
C ASP A 196 4.45 -8.53 3.33
N MET A 197 3.13 -8.60 3.13
CA MET A 197 2.33 -9.77 3.54
C MET A 197 2.73 -11.03 2.77
N GLN A 198 3.06 -10.94 1.48
CA GLN A 198 3.51 -12.07 0.69
C GLN A 198 4.87 -12.58 1.17
N LEU A 199 5.82 -11.67 1.41
CA LEU A 199 7.14 -12.02 1.96
C LEU A 199 7.04 -12.70 3.33
N ILE A 200 6.17 -12.20 4.21
CA ILE A 200 5.89 -12.81 5.50
C ILE A 200 5.29 -14.21 5.33
N ALA A 201 4.33 -14.37 4.42
CA ALA A 201 3.71 -15.67 4.15
C ALA A 201 4.72 -16.67 3.56
N GLU A 202 5.61 -16.23 2.66
CA GLU A 202 6.70 -17.05 2.14
C GLU A 202 7.70 -17.43 3.24
N ALA A 203 8.07 -16.51 4.13
CA ALA A 203 8.92 -16.80 5.28
C ALA A 203 8.28 -17.84 6.22
N TYR A 204 6.98 -17.75 6.48
CA TYR A 204 6.24 -18.77 7.21
C TYR A 204 6.31 -20.14 6.53
N ASP A 205 6.05 -20.20 5.23
CA ASP A 205 6.07 -21.45 4.46
C ASP A 205 7.47 -22.10 4.42
N LEU A 206 8.51 -21.29 4.27
CA LEU A 206 9.91 -21.70 4.36
C LEU A 206 10.25 -22.33 5.72
N LEU A 207 9.86 -21.68 6.83
CA LEU A 207 10.09 -22.19 8.17
C LEU A 207 9.31 -23.48 8.41
N ARG A 208 8.08 -23.56 7.91
CA ARG A 208 7.26 -24.75 8.01
C ARG A 208 7.84 -25.92 7.23
N ALA A 209 8.22 -25.70 5.98
CA ALA A 209 8.78 -26.75 5.11
C ALA A 209 10.17 -27.20 5.53
N GLY A 210 11.05 -26.27 5.93
CA GLY A 210 12.44 -26.57 6.26
C GLY A 210 12.64 -27.16 7.66
N LEU A 211 11.79 -26.78 8.64
CA LEU A 211 11.93 -27.18 10.04
C LEU A 211 10.90 -28.21 10.49
N ASP A 212 9.90 -28.53 9.68
CA ASP A 212 8.69 -29.28 10.09
C ASP A 212 8.04 -28.67 11.35
N ALA A 213 8.14 -27.34 11.49
CA ALA A 213 7.68 -26.60 12.67
C ALA A 213 6.18 -26.37 12.62
N THR A 214 5.54 -26.39 13.78
CA THR A 214 4.13 -26.07 13.93
C THR A 214 3.91 -24.55 13.81
N PRO A 215 2.69 -24.09 13.44
CA PRO A 215 2.39 -22.64 13.43
C PRO A 215 2.69 -21.96 14.78
N ALA A 216 2.43 -22.59 15.91
CA ALA A 216 2.72 -22.04 17.23
C ALA A 216 4.22 -21.84 17.48
N GLU A 217 5.07 -22.78 17.07
CA GLU A 217 6.54 -22.65 17.15
C GLU A 217 7.05 -21.54 16.24
N ILE A 218 6.46 -21.38 15.06
CA ILE A 218 6.81 -20.30 14.13
C ILE A 218 6.34 -18.94 14.69
N ALA A 219 5.22 -18.90 15.40
CA ALA A 219 4.77 -17.68 16.10
C ALA A 219 5.83 -17.14 17.06
N GLU A 220 6.52 -18.03 17.82
CA GLU A 220 7.60 -17.61 18.72
C GLU A 220 8.79 -17.01 17.93
N ILE A 221 9.13 -17.58 16.78
CA ILE A 221 10.18 -17.02 15.90
C ILE A 221 9.79 -15.60 15.43
N PHE A 222 8.55 -15.38 15.01
CA PHE A 222 8.09 -14.05 14.61
C PHE A 222 8.04 -13.07 15.81
N ARG A 223 7.69 -13.51 17.02
CA ARG A 223 7.77 -12.67 18.22
C ARG A 223 9.21 -12.23 18.52
N GLU A 224 10.17 -13.14 18.39
CA GLU A 224 11.59 -12.81 18.54
C GLU A 224 12.02 -11.80 17.47
N TRP A 225 11.67 -12.02 16.22
CA TRP A 225 11.99 -11.09 15.13
C TRP A 225 11.38 -9.70 15.31
N ASN A 226 10.20 -9.61 15.94
CA ASN A 226 9.54 -8.33 16.23
C ASN A 226 10.25 -7.51 17.32
N ASN A 227 11.18 -8.07 18.06
CA ASN A 227 12.02 -7.33 19.02
C ASN A 227 13.26 -6.69 18.36
N GLY A 228 13.46 -6.88 17.06
CA GLY A 228 14.65 -6.46 16.32
C GLY A 228 14.36 -5.54 15.13
N GLU A 229 15.14 -5.71 14.07
CA GLU A 229 15.07 -4.89 12.85
C GLU A 229 13.77 -5.12 12.05
N LEU A 230 13.13 -6.26 12.22
CA LEU A 230 11.85 -6.61 11.59
C LEU A 230 10.63 -6.09 12.35
N GLU A 231 10.82 -5.35 13.47
CA GLU A 231 9.72 -4.77 14.24
C GLU A 231 8.75 -4.04 13.33
N SER A 232 7.52 -4.56 13.26
CA SER A 232 6.45 -4.01 12.45
C SER A 232 5.09 -4.59 12.88
N PHE A 233 4.03 -3.86 12.56
CA PHE A 233 2.67 -4.32 12.83
C PHE A 233 2.34 -5.65 12.16
N LEU A 234 2.76 -5.84 10.90
CA LEU A 234 2.50 -7.10 10.18
C LEU A 234 3.25 -8.28 10.81
N ILE A 235 4.45 -8.10 11.31
CA ILE A 235 5.19 -9.15 12.05
C ILE A 235 4.50 -9.46 13.38
N GLU A 236 4.05 -8.42 14.12
CA GLU A 236 3.31 -8.56 15.36
C GLU A 236 2.05 -9.42 15.18
N ILE A 237 1.16 -9.00 14.28
CA ILE A 237 -0.11 -9.71 14.04
C ILE A 237 0.09 -11.08 13.37
N THR A 238 1.21 -11.29 12.66
CA THR A 238 1.55 -12.62 12.15
C THR A 238 1.77 -13.61 13.30
N ALA A 239 2.49 -13.21 14.33
CA ALA A 239 2.68 -14.05 15.50
C ALA A 239 1.36 -14.37 16.20
N ASP A 240 0.43 -13.40 16.29
CA ASP A 240 -0.88 -13.62 16.89
C ASP A 240 -1.75 -14.57 16.06
N VAL A 241 -1.77 -14.39 14.74
CA VAL A 241 -2.52 -15.27 13.81
C VAL A 241 -2.00 -16.71 13.86
N LEU A 242 -0.67 -16.89 13.89
CA LEU A 242 -0.03 -18.20 13.94
C LEU A 242 -0.25 -18.91 15.29
N ALA A 243 -0.29 -18.16 16.38
CA ALA A 243 -0.54 -18.70 17.71
C ALA A 243 -2.02 -19.05 17.95
N HIS A 244 -2.93 -18.50 17.13
CA HIS A 244 -4.36 -18.68 17.33
C HIS A 244 -4.81 -20.11 17.04
N THR A 245 -5.48 -20.70 18.02
CA THR A 245 -6.13 -22.01 17.91
C THR A 245 -7.64 -21.83 17.80
N ASP A 246 -8.26 -22.41 16.79
CA ASP A 246 -9.69 -22.40 16.61
C ASP A 246 -10.39 -23.17 17.71
N ALA A 247 -11.28 -22.52 18.45
CA ALA A 247 -11.97 -23.09 19.59
C ALA A 247 -12.92 -24.25 19.22
N ALA A 248 -13.44 -24.28 18.00
CA ALA A 248 -14.37 -25.30 17.55
C ALA A 248 -13.68 -26.60 17.14
N THR A 249 -12.50 -26.52 16.54
CA THR A 249 -11.78 -27.68 15.99
C THR A 249 -10.54 -28.08 16.79
N GLY A 250 -10.02 -27.20 17.65
CA GLY A 250 -8.74 -27.39 18.36
C GLY A 250 -7.50 -27.36 17.46
N ARG A 251 -7.65 -26.95 16.19
CA ARG A 251 -6.56 -26.86 15.21
C ARG A 251 -6.03 -25.45 15.12
N SER A 252 -4.79 -25.30 14.65
CA SER A 252 -4.24 -23.98 14.32
C SER A 252 -5.11 -23.26 13.28
N PHE A 253 -5.37 -21.99 13.49
CA PHE A 253 -6.24 -21.18 12.63
C PHE A 253 -5.81 -21.22 11.17
N VAL A 254 -4.52 -21.07 10.88
CA VAL A 254 -3.97 -21.10 9.52
C VAL A 254 -4.14 -22.44 8.79
N ASP A 255 -4.36 -23.54 9.53
CA ASP A 255 -4.58 -24.88 8.97
C ASP A 255 -6.05 -25.16 8.60
N ILE A 256 -6.97 -24.27 8.98
CA ILE A 256 -8.41 -24.39 8.67
C ILE A 256 -8.93 -23.30 7.75
N VAL A 257 -8.18 -22.21 7.58
CA VAL A 257 -8.51 -21.14 6.62
C VAL A 257 -8.18 -21.61 5.21
N GLN A 258 -9.06 -21.32 4.26
CA GLN A 258 -8.78 -21.60 2.86
C GLN A 258 -7.59 -20.76 2.37
N ASP A 259 -6.71 -21.38 1.60
CA ASP A 259 -5.52 -20.77 1.02
C ASP A 259 -5.83 -19.87 -0.20
N ARG A 260 -6.81 -18.98 -0.04
CA ARG A 260 -7.29 -18.02 -1.03
C ARG A 260 -7.23 -16.61 -0.46
N ALA A 261 -6.36 -15.76 -1.02
CA ALA A 261 -6.24 -14.37 -0.61
C ALA A 261 -7.02 -13.46 -1.55
N GLU A 262 -8.03 -12.77 -1.03
CA GLU A 262 -8.84 -11.82 -1.79
C GLU A 262 -8.14 -10.46 -1.94
N GLN A 263 -8.56 -9.67 -2.95
CA GLN A 263 -8.11 -8.30 -3.16
C GLN A 263 -9.27 -7.37 -3.53
N LYS A 264 -9.14 -6.09 -3.14
CA LYS A 264 -10.14 -5.04 -3.45
C LYS A 264 -9.73 -4.14 -4.62
N GLY A 265 -8.65 -4.47 -5.34
CA GLY A 265 -8.20 -3.80 -6.56
C GLY A 265 -6.98 -2.86 -6.40
N THR A 266 -6.62 -2.43 -5.20
CA THR A 266 -5.50 -1.49 -4.98
C THR A 266 -4.16 -2.04 -5.44
N GLY A 267 -3.83 -3.32 -5.15
CA GLY A 267 -2.61 -3.96 -5.65
C GLY A 267 -2.54 -4.01 -7.17
N ARG A 268 -3.65 -4.34 -7.83
CA ARG A 268 -3.76 -4.31 -9.29
C ARG A 268 -3.51 -2.90 -9.85
N TRP A 269 -4.11 -1.87 -9.27
CA TRP A 269 -3.91 -0.49 -9.71
C TRP A 269 -2.47 -0.03 -9.51
N THR A 270 -1.82 -0.46 -8.43
CA THR A 270 -0.39 -0.17 -8.19
C THR A 270 0.46 -0.74 -9.33
N VAL A 271 0.23 -2.01 -9.71
CA VAL A 271 0.97 -2.66 -10.81
C VAL A 271 0.68 -1.99 -12.16
N GLN A 272 -0.58 -1.67 -12.46
CA GLN A 272 -0.96 -0.98 -13.69
C GLN A 272 -0.29 0.39 -13.79
N SER A 273 -0.37 1.20 -12.74
CA SER A 273 0.28 2.51 -12.70
C SER A 273 1.80 2.42 -12.84
N ALA A 274 2.43 1.41 -12.24
CA ALA A 274 3.87 1.23 -12.37
C ALA A 274 4.29 0.87 -13.80
N LEU A 275 3.49 0.08 -14.51
CA LEU A 275 3.70 -0.22 -15.93
C LEU A 275 3.55 1.04 -16.80
N ASP A 276 2.54 1.87 -16.53
CA ASP A 276 2.31 3.13 -17.23
C ASP A 276 3.48 4.11 -17.03
N LEU A 277 4.05 4.15 -15.82
CA LEU A 277 5.19 5.00 -15.44
C LEU A 277 6.55 4.36 -15.76
N GLY A 278 6.60 3.12 -16.22
CA GLY A 278 7.85 2.41 -16.52
C GLY A 278 8.69 2.05 -15.29
N ILE A 279 8.08 1.91 -14.12
CA ILE A 279 8.78 1.63 -12.86
C ILE A 279 8.72 0.13 -12.51
N PRO A 280 9.88 -0.53 -12.33
CA PRO A 280 9.92 -1.97 -12.02
C PRO A 280 9.64 -2.22 -10.54
N ILE A 281 8.40 -2.57 -10.21
CA ILE A 281 7.95 -2.95 -8.86
C ILE A 281 7.74 -4.46 -8.74
N THR A 282 8.74 -5.24 -9.09
CA THR A 282 8.63 -6.70 -9.27
C THR A 282 8.11 -7.43 -8.03
N GLY A 283 8.57 -7.09 -6.83
CA GLY A 283 8.10 -7.71 -5.59
C GLY A 283 6.61 -7.46 -5.32
N ILE A 284 6.13 -6.24 -5.57
CA ILE A 284 4.73 -5.86 -5.44
C ILE A 284 3.86 -6.55 -6.52
N ALA A 285 4.39 -6.64 -7.75
CA ALA A 285 3.71 -7.30 -8.85
C ALA A 285 3.54 -8.80 -8.56
N GLU A 286 4.59 -9.49 -8.13
CA GLU A 286 4.53 -10.91 -7.79
C GLU A 286 3.57 -11.19 -6.62
N ALA A 287 3.53 -10.35 -5.60
CA ALA A 287 2.56 -10.48 -4.52
C ALA A 287 1.11 -10.37 -5.05
N THR A 288 0.87 -9.49 -6.01
CA THR A 288 -0.44 -9.35 -6.65
C THR A 288 -0.81 -10.58 -7.49
N PHE A 289 0.14 -11.14 -8.23
CA PHE A 289 -0.05 -12.36 -9.01
C PHE A 289 -0.19 -13.61 -8.12
N ALA A 290 0.57 -13.71 -7.03
CA ALA A 290 0.43 -14.79 -6.06
C ALA A 290 -0.99 -14.84 -5.46
N ARG A 291 -1.54 -13.68 -5.08
CA ARG A 291 -2.96 -13.60 -4.65
C ARG A 291 -3.93 -14.06 -5.74
N SER A 292 -3.71 -13.64 -6.98
CA SER A 292 -4.56 -14.07 -8.10
C SER A 292 -4.49 -15.58 -8.30
N LEU A 293 -3.27 -16.14 -8.29
CA LEU A 293 -3.05 -17.59 -8.42
C LEU A 293 -3.71 -18.38 -7.28
N SER A 294 -3.69 -17.85 -6.05
CA SER A 294 -4.33 -18.52 -4.90
C SER A 294 -5.83 -18.76 -5.13
N GLY A 295 -6.48 -17.89 -5.88
CA GLY A 295 -7.90 -18.00 -6.25
C GLY A 295 -8.20 -19.00 -7.38
N HIS A 296 -7.19 -19.47 -8.12
CA HIS A 296 -7.36 -20.40 -9.25
C HIS A 296 -7.38 -21.87 -8.77
N VAL A 297 -8.31 -22.21 -7.89
CA VAL A 297 -8.38 -23.50 -7.19
C VAL A 297 -8.38 -24.69 -8.14
N ASP A 298 -9.23 -24.67 -9.16
CA ASP A 298 -9.36 -25.78 -10.12
C ASP A 298 -8.07 -26.02 -10.92
N GLN A 299 -7.39 -24.94 -11.33
CA GLN A 299 -6.11 -25.04 -12.04
C GLN A 299 -5.02 -25.58 -11.13
N ARG A 300 -4.93 -25.12 -9.88
CA ARG A 300 -3.97 -25.59 -8.88
C ARG A 300 -4.18 -27.08 -8.58
N GLU A 301 -5.44 -27.51 -8.44
CA GLU A 301 -5.76 -28.90 -8.19
C GLU A 301 -5.42 -29.79 -9.40
N ALA A 302 -5.72 -29.36 -10.62
CA ALA A 302 -5.33 -30.09 -11.84
C ALA A 302 -3.82 -30.20 -11.98
N ALA A 303 -3.07 -29.13 -11.74
CA ALA A 303 -1.61 -29.14 -11.77
C ALA A 303 -1.02 -30.10 -10.73
N ARG A 304 -1.51 -30.08 -9.48
CA ARG A 304 -1.06 -30.96 -8.41
C ARG A 304 -1.29 -32.44 -8.74
N ARG A 305 -2.40 -32.77 -9.41
CA ARG A 305 -2.67 -34.14 -9.85
C ARG A 305 -1.73 -34.59 -11.00
N THR A 306 -1.36 -33.64 -11.87
CA THR A 306 -0.51 -33.93 -13.04
C THR A 306 0.96 -34.00 -12.67
N PHE A 307 1.39 -33.18 -11.72
CA PHE A 307 2.78 -33.05 -11.25
C PHE A 307 2.87 -33.33 -9.74
N PRO A 308 2.76 -34.60 -9.32
CA PRO A 308 2.67 -34.95 -7.89
C PRO A 308 3.97 -34.71 -7.09
N ASP A 309 5.12 -34.79 -7.76
CA ASP A 309 6.44 -34.66 -7.13
C ASP A 309 7.00 -33.27 -7.40
N ALA A 310 6.91 -32.42 -6.41
CA ALA A 310 7.23 -30.98 -6.55
C ALA A 310 8.68 -30.61 -6.18
N GLY A 311 9.50 -31.51 -5.59
CA GLY A 311 10.85 -31.17 -5.19
C GLY A 311 11.57 -32.22 -4.33
N GLU A 312 12.81 -31.93 -4.00
CA GLU A 312 13.59 -32.74 -3.08
C GLU A 312 13.09 -32.57 -1.63
N LYS A 313 13.13 -33.63 -0.82
CA LYS A 313 12.81 -33.50 0.59
C LYS A 313 13.79 -32.53 1.27
N TRP A 314 13.31 -31.42 1.78
CA TRP A 314 14.15 -30.43 2.43
C TRP A 314 14.67 -30.96 3.76
N GLN A 315 16.00 -30.91 3.94
CA GLN A 315 16.67 -31.27 5.18
C GLN A 315 17.50 -30.08 5.66
N VAL A 316 17.05 -29.42 6.71
CA VAL A 316 17.81 -28.37 7.38
C VAL A 316 18.69 -29.02 8.46
N SER A 317 20.01 -28.92 8.30
CA SER A 317 20.98 -29.48 9.25
C SER A 317 21.27 -28.58 10.45
N ASP A 318 21.07 -27.26 10.29
CA ASP A 318 21.31 -26.24 11.31
C ASP A 318 20.09 -25.32 11.40
N ARG A 319 19.25 -25.57 12.41
CA ARG A 319 18.00 -24.87 12.64
C ARG A 319 18.21 -23.35 12.86
N ASP A 320 19.14 -22.99 13.73
CA ASP A 320 19.33 -21.60 14.15
C ASP A 320 19.87 -20.77 12.99
N LYS A 321 20.83 -21.34 12.24
CA LYS A 321 21.35 -20.72 11.03
C LYS A 321 20.25 -20.53 9.97
N PHE A 322 19.39 -21.50 9.77
CA PHE A 322 18.31 -21.41 8.80
C PHE A 322 17.29 -20.34 9.19
N VAL A 323 16.86 -20.29 10.45
CA VAL A 323 15.99 -19.24 10.98
C VAL A 323 16.60 -17.85 10.77
N GLU A 324 17.90 -17.69 11.04
CA GLU A 324 18.60 -16.44 10.80
C GLU A 324 18.73 -16.10 9.31
N ASP A 325 18.97 -17.10 8.44
CA ASP A 325 19.01 -16.90 7.00
C ASP A 325 17.65 -16.41 6.46
N VAL A 326 16.54 -16.99 6.91
CA VAL A 326 15.18 -16.54 6.55
C VAL A 326 14.92 -15.12 7.09
N ARG A 327 15.31 -14.83 8.33
CA ARG A 327 15.18 -13.49 8.93
C ARG A 327 15.87 -12.41 8.09
N ARG A 328 17.13 -12.66 7.72
CA ARG A 328 17.94 -11.72 6.92
C ARG A 328 17.39 -11.56 5.51
N ALA A 329 16.97 -12.66 4.89
CA ALA A 329 16.34 -12.63 3.58
C ALA A 329 15.03 -11.81 3.60
N LEU A 330 14.20 -12.00 4.64
CA LEU A 330 12.97 -11.25 4.83
C LEU A 330 13.25 -9.75 4.97
N LEU A 331 14.19 -9.35 5.82
CA LEU A 331 14.56 -7.95 5.99
C LEU A 331 15.01 -7.31 4.66
N ALA A 332 15.94 -7.97 3.95
CA ALA A 332 16.45 -7.47 2.67
C ALA A 332 15.33 -7.33 1.62
N SER A 333 14.43 -8.31 1.54
CA SER A 333 13.31 -8.29 0.58
C SER A 333 12.27 -7.24 0.95
N LYS A 334 11.97 -7.04 2.24
CA LYS A 334 11.09 -5.95 2.71
C LYS A 334 11.68 -4.58 2.33
N ILE A 335 12.97 -4.35 2.55
CA ILE A 335 13.65 -3.11 2.14
C ILE A 335 13.49 -2.87 0.63
N VAL A 336 13.67 -3.90 -0.20
CA VAL A 336 13.44 -3.79 -1.66
C VAL A 336 12.00 -3.42 -1.98
N ALA A 337 11.02 -4.04 -1.33
CA ALA A 337 9.59 -3.74 -1.56
C ALA A 337 9.25 -2.26 -1.25
N TYR A 338 9.78 -1.74 -0.13
CA TYR A 338 9.61 -0.32 0.19
C TYR A 338 10.36 0.59 -0.78
N ALA A 339 11.59 0.24 -1.16
CA ALA A 339 12.35 0.99 -2.18
C ALA A 339 11.58 1.09 -3.50
N GLN A 340 11.04 -0.01 -3.99
CA GLN A 340 10.19 -0.04 -5.19
C GLN A 340 8.95 0.85 -5.04
N GLY A 341 8.30 0.83 -3.87
CA GLY A 341 7.16 1.69 -3.57
C GLY A 341 7.51 3.18 -3.58
N PHE A 342 8.60 3.57 -2.93
CA PHE A 342 9.08 4.97 -2.92
C PHE A 342 9.55 5.44 -4.29
N ASP A 343 10.22 4.59 -5.08
CA ASP A 343 10.57 4.89 -6.46
C ASP A 343 9.32 5.11 -7.33
N HIS A 344 8.25 4.33 -7.09
CA HIS A 344 6.98 4.51 -7.76
C HIS A 344 6.28 5.83 -7.35
N ILE A 345 6.29 6.19 -6.06
CA ILE A 345 5.75 7.50 -5.59
C ILE A 345 6.51 8.64 -6.25
N ARG A 346 7.85 8.59 -6.29
CA ARG A 346 8.66 9.60 -6.93
C ARG A 346 8.33 9.75 -8.42
N ALA A 347 8.21 8.63 -9.15
CA ALA A 347 7.87 8.67 -10.57
C ALA A 347 6.47 9.28 -10.80
N GLY A 348 5.47 8.91 -10.01
CA GLY A 348 4.15 9.54 -10.09
C GLY A 348 4.18 11.02 -9.72
N SER A 349 4.96 11.40 -8.70
CA SER A 349 5.17 12.80 -8.32
C SER A 349 5.74 13.63 -9.48
N GLN A 350 6.72 13.09 -10.20
CA GLN A 350 7.33 13.74 -11.36
C GLN A 350 6.36 13.81 -12.55
N GLU A 351 5.72 12.71 -12.91
CA GLU A 351 4.79 12.63 -14.06
C GLU A 351 3.61 13.59 -13.92
N TYR A 352 3.07 13.71 -12.71
CA TYR A 352 1.88 14.51 -12.45
C TYR A 352 2.17 15.88 -11.83
N ASN A 353 3.44 16.24 -11.61
CA ASN A 353 3.89 17.50 -11.00
C ASN A 353 3.28 17.72 -9.60
N TRP A 354 3.32 16.71 -8.73
CA TRP A 354 2.72 16.77 -7.40
C TRP A 354 3.65 17.24 -6.29
N ASP A 355 4.96 17.20 -6.50
CA ASP A 355 5.99 17.59 -5.53
C ASP A 355 5.81 16.88 -4.16
N ILE A 356 5.64 15.55 -4.20
CA ILE A 356 5.41 14.74 -3.00
C ILE A 356 6.67 14.64 -2.16
N ASP A 357 6.57 15.03 -0.88
CA ASP A 357 7.62 14.83 0.12
C ASP A 357 7.71 13.34 0.50
N LEU A 358 8.79 12.67 0.08
CA LEU A 358 9.02 11.25 0.35
C LEU A 358 9.38 11.00 1.82
N GLY A 359 10.17 11.87 2.44
CA GLY A 359 10.50 11.80 3.86
C GLY A 359 9.27 12.00 4.75
N GLY A 360 8.46 13.00 4.40
CA GLY A 360 7.16 13.24 5.03
C GLY A 360 6.21 12.04 4.85
N THR A 361 6.18 11.43 3.66
CA THR A 361 5.38 10.22 3.39
C THR A 361 5.78 9.07 4.32
N ALA A 362 7.08 8.82 4.50
CA ALA A 362 7.55 7.82 5.47
C ALA A 362 7.12 8.18 6.90
N THR A 363 7.14 9.46 7.25
CA THR A 363 6.76 9.97 8.58
C THR A 363 5.30 9.64 8.92
N ILE A 364 4.38 9.87 8.00
CA ILE A 364 2.94 9.61 8.23
C ILE A 364 2.58 8.12 8.25
N TRP A 365 3.47 7.23 7.83
CA TRP A 365 3.26 5.78 7.90
C TRP A 365 3.79 5.13 9.19
N ARG A 366 4.45 5.89 10.08
CA ARG A 366 5.01 5.37 11.34
C ARG A 366 3.96 4.89 12.34
N GLY A 367 2.74 5.39 12.27
CA GLY A 367 1.63 5.02 13.12
C GLY A 367 0.30 5.00 12.39
N GLY A 368 -0.70 4.31 12.93
CA GLY A 368 -2.05 4.31 12.39
C GLY A 368 -2.19 3.71 10.99
N CYS A 369 -1.23 2.89 10.54
CA CYS A 369 -1.32 2.20 9.25
C CYS A 369 -0.86 0.73 9.35
N ILE A 370 -1.18 -0.04 8.33
CA ILE A 370 -0.88 -1.48 8.28
C ILE A 370 0.61 -1.75 8.08
N ILE A 371 1.32 -0.89 7.36
CA ILE A 371 2.75 -1.08 7.04
C ILE A 371 3.70 -0.35 8.01
N ARG A 372 3.20 0.09 9.18
CA ARG A 372 4.07 0.71 10.18
C ARG A 372 5.19 -0.25 10.59
N ALA A 373 6.43 0.23 10.52
CA ALA A 373 7.64 -0.52 10.77
C ALA A 373 8.74 0.38 11.33
N ARG A 374 9.64 -0.20 12.10
CA ARG A 374 10.75 0.52 12.74
C ARG A 374 11.64 1.27 11.74
N PHE A 375 11.90 0.70 10.58
CA PHE A 375 12.79 1.30 9.59
C PHE A 375 12.19 2.49 8.82
N LEU A 376 10.90 2.83 9.02
CA LEU A 376 10.32 4.05 8.41
C LEU A 376 11.01 5.33 8.89
N ASN A 377 11.53 5.36 10.12
CA ASN A 377 12.37 6.46 10.59
C ASN A 377 13.65 6.57 9.74
N ARG A 378 14.27 5.44 9.36
CA ARG A 378 15.44 5.40 8.51
C ARG A 378 15.17 5.85 7.08
N ILE A 379 13.95 5.58 6.57
CA ILE A 379 13.52 6.08 5.25
C ILE A 379 13.42 7.61 5.30
N ARG A 380 12.78 8.15 6.35
CA ARG A 380 12.71 9.59 6.56
C ARG A 380 14.11 10.21 6.60
N GLU A 381 14.99 9.71 7.47
CA GLU A 381 16.36 10.19 7.59
C GLU A 381 17.09 10.20 6.26
N ALA A 382 16.96 9.14 5.45
CA ALA A 382 17.60 9.03 4.15
C ALA A 382 17.16 10.11 3.16
N TYR A 383 15.86 10.42 3.09
CA TYR A 383 15.33 11.48 2.22
C TYR A 383 15.54 12.89 2.79
N ASP A 384 15.59 13.06 4.12
CA ASP A 384 15.95 14.33 4.75
C ASP A 384 17.43 14.70 4.46
N GLU A 385 18.32 13.68 4.48
CA GLU A 385 19.74 13.86 4.14
C GLU A 385 19.99 14.04 2.64
N GLN A 386 19.25 13.33 1.80
CA GLN A 386 19.40 13.34 0.34
C GLN A 386 18.03 13.28 -0.36
N PRO A 387 17.36 14.43 -0.56
CA PRO A 387 16.03 14.47 -1.22
C PRO A 387 16.01 13.85 -2.62
N ASP A 388 17.10 13.99 -3.38
CA ASP A 388 17.25 13.48 -4.75
C ASP A 388 17.82 12.05 -4.82
N LEU A 389 17.73 11.30 -3.74
CA LEU A 389 18.22 9.92 -3.66
C LEU A 389 17.65 9.08 -4.82
N PRO A 390 18.47 8.47 -5.68
CA PRO A 390 17.98 7.78 -6.89
C PRO A 390 17.14 6.53 -6.58
N THR A 391 17.43 5.87 -5.48
CA THR A 391 16.64 4.78 -4.88
C THR A 391 17.04 4.62 -3.40
N LEU A 392 16.09 4.24 -2.58
CA LEU A 392 16.34 3.99 -1.14
C LEU A 392 17.48 2.98 -0.91
N LEU A 393 17.68 2.05 -1.82
CA LEU A 393 18.69 0.98 -1.71
C LEU A 393 20.14 1.47 -1.67
N VAL A 394 20.42 2.70 -2.11
CA VAL A 394 21.78 3.27 -2.07
C VAL A 394 22.02 4.14 -0.83
N ALA A 395 21.01 4.41 -0.01
CA ALA A 395 21.22 5.10 1.27
C ALA A 395 22.03 4.20 2.22
N PRO A 396 22.99 4.76 2.97
CA PRO A 396 23.98 3.98 3.72
C PRO A 396 23.42 2.88 4.61
N TYR A 397 22.42 3.19 5.42
CA TYR A 397 21.75 2.20 6.29
C TYR A 397 21.17 1.02 5.50
N PHE A 398 20.43 1.31 4.43
CA PHE A 398 19.76 0.28 3.64
C PHE A 398 20.75 -0.52 2.80
N ALA A 399 21.77 0.14 2.25
CA ALA A 399 22.84 -0.54 1.52
C ALA A 399 23.59 -1.53 2.41
N GLU A 400 23.89 -1.17 3.66
CA GLU A 400 24.52 -2.06 4.63
C GLU A 400 23.60 -3.23 5.01
N ALA A 401 22.34 -2.97 5.38
CA ALA A 401 21.39 -3.99 5.79
C ALA A 401 21.12 -5.00 4.67
N VAL A 402 20.90 -4.53 3.44
CA VAL A 402 20.70 -5.42 2.28
C VAL A 402 21.97 -6.23 1.99
N SER A 403 23.16 -5.59 1.97
CA SER A 403 24.44 -6.28 1.71
C SER A 403 24.72 -7.38 2.71
N ALA A 404 24.45 -7.14 3.99
CA ALA A 404 24.57 -8.15 5.04
C ALA A 404 23.59 -9.32 4.86
N GLY A 405 22.41 -9.08 4.28
CA GLY A 405 21.38 -10.08 4.03
C GLY A 405 21.62 -10.93 2.77
N VAL A 406 22.30 -10.40 1.75
CA VAL A 406 22.45 -11.05 0.42
C VAL A 406 22.94 -12.51 0.49
N PRO A 407 23.96 -12.88 1.26
CA PRO A 407 24.41 -14.28 1.31
C PRO A 407 23.34 -15.23 1.85
N SER A 408 22.60 -14.82 2.86
CA SER A 408 21.47 -15.55 3.43
C SER A 408 20.32 -15.66 2.45
N TRP A 409 19.98 -14.56 1.82
CA TRP A 409 18.91 -14.48 0.83
C TRP A 409 19.13 -15.42 -0.36
N ARG A 410 20.36 -15.47 -0.90
CA ARG A 410 20.71 -16.41 -1.97
C ARG A 410 20.59 -17.87 -1.54
N ARG A 411 21.01 -18.22 -0.32
CA ARG A 411 20.83 -19.58 0.20
C ARG A 411 19.36 -19.96 0.29
N VAL A 412 18.55 -19.10 0.91
CA VAL A 412 17.11 -19.32 1.09
C VAL A 412 16.40 -19.54 -0.25
N VAL A 413 16.63 -18.67 -1.24
CA VAL A 413 16.00 -18.80 -2.57
C VAL A 413 16.47 -20.05 -3.30
N ALA A 414 17.77 -20.35 -3.23
CA ALA A 414 18.32 -21.55 -3.88
C ALA A 414 17.78 -22.85 -3.26
N ASP A 415 17.70 -22.91 -1.93
CA ASP A 415 17.21 -24.09 -1.22
C ASP A 415 15.71 -24.27 -1.39
N ALA A 416 14.93 -23.17 -1.32
CA ALA A 416 13.50 -23.18 -1.63
C ALA A 416 13.21 -23.73 -3.03
N THR A 417 13.99 -23.29 -4.03
CA THR A 417 13.84 -23.74 -5.42
C THR A 417 14.11 -25.25 -5.55
N ARG A 418 15.14 -25.79 -4.90
CA ARG A 418 15.44 -27.24 -4.89
C ARG A 418 14.33 -28.03 -4.20
N ALA A 419 13.80 -27.51 -3.11
CA ALA A 419 12.74 -28.16 -2.34
C ALA A 419 11.34 -28.01 -2.97
N GLY A 420 11.19 -27.24 -4.05
CA GLY A 420 9.89 -26.98 -4.69
C GLY A 420 8.98 -26.08 -3.85
N VAL A 421 9.53 -25.30 -2.90
CA VAL A 421 8.78 -24.33 -2.12
C VAL A 421 8.73 -23.00 -2.88
N PRO A 422 7.53 -22.50 -3.24
CA PRO A 422 7.40 -21.30 -4.05
C PRO A 422 7.74 -20.04 -3.23
N THR A 423 8.65 -19.23 -3.76
CA THR A 423 9.05 -17.95 -3.14
C THR A 423 9.07 -16.82 -4.18
N PRO A 424 7.94 -16.52 -4.85
CA PRO A 424 7.90 -15.53 -5.93
C PRO A 424 8.35 -14.14 -5.47
N ALA A 425 7.95 -13.67 -4.30
CA ALA A 425 8.33 -12.35 -3.82
C ALA A 425 9.81 -12.29 -3.38
N PHE A 426 10.34 -13.29 -2.67
CA PHE A 426 11.78 -13.36 -2.37
C PHE A 426 12.63 -13.44 -3.63
N SER A 427 12.23 -14.28 -4.57
CA SER A 427 12.98 -14.54 -5.80
C SER A 427 13.00 -13.32 -6.72
N SER A 428 11.86 -12.66 -6.93
CA SER A 428 11.77 -11.46 -7.78
C SER A 428 12.49 -10.26 -7.17
N SER A 429 12.43 -10.09 -5.86
CA SER A 429 13.13 -9.02 -5.17
C SER A 429 14.66 -9.21 -5.26
N LEU A 430 15.15 -10.45 -5.12
CA LEU A 430 16.57 -10.76 -5.31
C LEU A 430 17.02 -10.52 -6.75
N ALA A 431 16.23 -10.95 -7.74
CA ALA A 431 16.51 -10.73 -9.15
C ALA A 431 16.53 -9.24 -9.51
N TYR A 432 15.59 -8.45 -8.95
CA TYR A 432 15.58 -7.00 -9.09
C TYR A 432 16.86 -6.37 -8.52
N PHE A 433 17.25 -6.74 -7.30
CA PHE A 433 18.48 -6.25 -6.66
C PHE A 433 19.72 -6.58 -7.50
N ASP A 434 19.82 -7.79 -8.02
CA ASP A 434 20.94 -8.20 -8.87
C ASP A 434 20.95 -7.44 -10.20
N ALA A 435 19.80 -7.24 -10.82
CA ALA A 435 19.68 -6.48 -12.05
C ALA A 435 20.05 -5.00 -11.84
N LEU A 436 19.59 -4.40 -10.72
CA LEU A 436 19.86 -2.99 -10.40
C LEU A 436 21.37 -2.68 -10.31
N ARG A 437 22.17 -3.62 -9.78
CA ARG A 437 23.61 -3.44 -9.58
C ARG A 437 24.49 -4.05 -10.69
N ALA A 438 23.87 -4.69 -11.70
CA ALA A 438 24.62 -5.32 -12.78
C ALA A 438 25.27 -4.25 -13.66
N GLU A 439 26.57 -4.40 -13.94
CA GLU A 439 27.31 -3.52 -14.84
C GLU A 439 26.67 -3.50 -16.24
N ARG A 440 26.15 -4.66 -16.68
CA ARG A 440 25.52 -4.82 -17.99
C ARG A 440 24.36 -5.81 -17.93
N LEU A 441 23.23 -5.41 -18.46
CA LEU A 441 22.04 -6.24 -18.57
C LEU A 441 21.97 -6.97 -19.92
N PRO A 442 21.28 -8.13 -20.00
CA PRO A 442 21.04 -8.82 -21.27
C PRO A 442 20.11 -8.07 -22.22
N ALA A 443 19.59 -6.92 -21.81
CA ALA A 443 18.74 -6.03 -22.60
C ALA A 443 19.39 -5.62 -23.94
N ALA A 444 20.73 -5.61 -24.02
CA ALA A 444 21.45 -5.38 -25.26
C ALA A 444 21.11 -6.41 -26.34
N LEU A 445 20.92 -7.69 -25.97
CA LEU A 445 20.48 -8.72 -26.93
C LEU A 445 19.02 -8.46 -27.37
N ILE A 446 18.15 -8.07 -26.43
CA ILE A 446 16.75 -7.74 -26.74
C ILE A 446 16.70 -6.60 -27.77
N GLN A 447 17.50 -5.56 -27.55
CA GLN A 447 17.55 -4.42 -28.48
C GLN A 447 18.13 -4.81 -29.83
N GLY A 448 19.14 -5.67 -29.88
CA GLY A 448 19.66 -6.23 -31.12
C GLY A 448 18.64 -7.09 -31.88
N LEU A 449 17.83 -7.91 -31.18
CA LEU A 449 16.74 -8.65 -31.78
C LEU A 449 15.66 -7.72 -32.37
N ARG A 450 15.28 -6.66 -31.64
CA ARG A 450 14.32 -5.65 -32.11
C ARG A 450 14.84 -4.93 -33.37
N ASP A 451 16.11 -4.60 -33.42
CA ASP A 451 16.73 -4.03 -34.60
C ASP A 451 16.74 -5.02 -35.78
N ASN A 452 17.02 -6.29 -35.52
CA ASN A 452 17.07 -7.33 -36.55
C ASN A 452 15.72 -7.52 -37.24
N PHE A 453 14.63 -7.66 -36.49
CA PHE A 453 13.32 -7.95 -37.10
C PHE A 453 12.51 -6.70 -37.47
N GLY A 454 12.83 -5.53 -36.92
CA GLY A 454 11.98 -4.35 -37.05
C GLY A 454 12.69 -3.02 -37.26
N ALA A 455 14.02 -3.01 -37.48
CA ALA A 455 14.83 -1.80 -37.62
C ALA A 455 14.57 -0.76 -36.50
N HIS A 456 14.42 -1.25 -35.25
CA HIS A 456 14.11 -0.41 -34.08
C HIS A 456 15.30 0.36 -33.55
N THR A 457 16.41 0.34 -34.25
CA THR A 457 17.65 1.01 -33.92
C THR A 457 18.26 0.64 -32.58
N TYR A 458 19.49 0.99 -32.34
CA TYR A 458 20.16 0.81 -31.07
C TYR A 458 21.20 1.90 -30.83
N GLN A 459 21.49 2.17 -29.56
CA GLN A 459 22.59 3.02 -29.13
C GLN A 459 23.82 2.14 -28.83
N ARG A 460 25.01 2.67 -29.00
CA ARG A 460 26.26 1.99 -28.73
C ARG A 460 26.91 2.52 -27.46
N VAL A 461 27.73 1.70 -26.83
CA VAL A 461 28.48 2.07 -25.60
C VAL A 461 29.78 2.83 -25.93
N ASP A 462 30.25 2.75 -27.18
CA ASP A 462 31.55 3.26 -27.62
C ASP A 462 31.45 4.52 -28.47
N ARG A 463 30.26 4.95 -28.87
CA ARG A 463 29.98 6.19 -29.57
C ARG A 463 28.53 6.62 -29.46
N GLU A 464 28.31 7.94 -29.59
CA GLU A 464 26.98 8.54 -29.54
C GLU A 464 26.20 8.32 -30.85
N GLY A 465 24.86 8.42 -30.76
CA GLY A 465 23.90 8.29 -31.86
C GLY A 465 23.10 7.02 -31.84
N SER A 466 22.12 6.96 -32.73
CA SER A 466 21.28 5.76 -32.96
C SER A 466 21.76 5.09 -34.26
N PHE A 467 21.77 3.78 -34.29
CA PHE A 467 22.30 2.99 -35.39
C PHE A 467 21.32 1.87 -35.77
N HIS A 468 21.38 1.44 -37.02
CA HIS A 468 20.69 0.29 -37.56
C HIS A 468 21.67 -0.59 -38.33
N THR A 469 21.54 -1.90 -38.23
CA THR A 469 22.31 -2.88 -39.02
C THR A 469 21.41 -3.47 -40.10
N THR A 470 21.88 -3.51 -41.35
CA THR A 470 21.17 -4.12 -42.49
C THR A 470 21.21 -5.66 -42.42
N TRP A 471 20.54 -6.24 -41.44
CA TRP A 471 20.62 -7.66 -41.04
C TRP A 471 20.38 -8.66 -42.18
N ALA A 472 19.44 -8.34 -43.08
CA ALA A 472 19.06 -9.19 -44.21
C ALA A 472 19.94 -9.05 -45.44
N ALA A 473 20.88 -8.08 -45.46
CA ALA A 473 21.78 -7.81 -46.58
C ALA A 473 23.24 -8.05 -46.19
N ASP A 474 24.04 -7.01 -46.21
CA ASP A 474 25.49 -7.08 -46.00
C ASP A 474 25.92 -6.92 -44.53
N ARG A 475 24.97 -6.74 -43.63
CA ARG A 475 25.15 -6.49 -42.18
C ARG A 475 25.99 -5.22 -41.90
N THR A 476 25.97 -4.25 -42.81
CA THR A 476 26.57 -2.96 -42.52
C THR A 476 25.75 -2.15 -41.54
N GLU A 477 26.43 -1.40 -40.69
CA GLU A 477 25.82 -0.48 -39.77
C GLU A 477 25.78 0.92 -40.41
N SER A 478 24.65 1.59 -40.24
CA SER A 478 24.44 2.97 -40.61
C SER A 478 23.86 3.78 -39.45
N PRO A 479 24.16 5.10 -39.35
CA PRO A 479 23.38 5.99 -38.50
C PRO A 479 21.91 5.97 -38.92
N ALA A 480 21.02 5.99 -37.87
CA ALA A 480 19.58 5.95 -38.06
C ALA A 480 18.97 7.36 -37.89
#